data_54474ad9682a5e549cdd304e0ca3064a
#
_entry.id   54474ad9682a5e549cdd304e0ca3064a
#
_cell.length_a   1.000
_cell.length_b   1.000
_cell.length_c   1.000
_cell.angle_alpha   90.00
_cell.angle_beta   90.00
_cell.angle_gamma   90.00
#
_symmetry.space_group_name_H-M   'P 1'
#
loop_
_entity.id
_entity.type
_entity.pdbx_description
1 polymer ?
#
loop_
_entity_poly.entity_id
_entity_poly.type
_entity_poly.pdbx_seq_one_letter_code
_entity_poly.pdbx_strand_id
1 'polypeptide(L)'
;MTSFTPASVPDPHTGLPIGVEAGIHAAARPERITIDGRYVRLEPLDAIKHTDDLYVASHGDDKHVIWQYLFEPPFTDHADFKAHIERKAASDDPLFYAIIDKASGKAVGYETLMRIDPTHRVIEVGNIMYGTPLQKTPGATEAQYLLMRYVFETLGYRRYEWKCNSLNAPSRRAADRFGFTFEGIFRQHMMVRARNRDTAWYSILDTEWPKQKHAFEAWLDPRNFNSQGRQIKRLEDFK
;
A
#
# COMPACT_ATOMS: atom_id res chain seq x y z
N MET A 1 19.57 13.44 -10.76
CA MET A 1 18.70 13.72 -9.61
C MET A 1 18.17 15.12 -9.81
N THR A 2 16.87 15.27 -10.07
CA THR A 2 16.23 16.59 -10.04
C THR A 2 16.26 17.09 -8.60
N SER A 3 16.88 18.24 -8.35
CA SER A 3 16.90 18.85 -7.02
C SER A 3 15.48 19.26 -6.65
N PHE A 4 14.94 18.68 -5.59
CA PHE A 4 13.67 19.10 -5.02
C PHE A 4 13.85 20.49 -4.38
N THR A 5 13.06 21.46 -4.80
CA THR A 5 12.99 22.78 -4.17
C THR A 5 11.68 22.88 -3.39
N PRO A 6 11.72 22.99 -2.05
CA PRO A 6 10.49 23.11 -1.27
C PRO A 6 9.76 24.42 -1.56
N ALA A 7 8.43 24.36 -1.61
CA ALA A 7 7.61 25.56 -1.68
C ALA A 7 7.76 26.36 -0.39
N SER A 8 8.03 27.66 -0.49
CA SER A 8 8.27 28.55 0.66
C SER A 8 7.74 29.96 0.42
N VAL A 9 7.49 30.65 1.53
CA VAL A 9 7.17 32.09 1.58
C VAL A 9 8.13 32.77 2.55
N PRO A 10 8.40 34.07 2.43
CA PRO A 10 9.21 34.79 3.42
C PRO A 10 8.43 34.95 4.74
N ASP A 11 9.07 34.67 5.84
CA ASP A 11 8.53 34.99 7.16
C ASP A 11 8.39 36.53 7.32
N PRO A 12 7.24 37.06 7.77
CA PRO A 12 6.98 38.49 7.81
C PRO A 12 7.87 39.27 8.81
N HIS A 13 8.48 38.60 9.78
CA HIS A 13 9.31 39.23 10.81
C HIS A 13 10.80 39.10 10.51
N THR A 14 11.23 37.98 9.97
CA THR A 14 12.66 37.66 9.76
C THR A 14 13.10 37.74 8.30
N GLY A 15 12.16 37.66 7.34
CA GLY A 15 12.43 37.53 5.91
C GLY A 15 12.98 36.17 5.49
N LEU A 16 13.24 35.25 6.44
CA LEU A 16 13.74 33.91 6.13
C LEU A 16 12.65 33.04 5.51
N PRO A 17 12.99 32.07 4.65
CA PRO A 17 12.01 31.19 4.02
C PRO A 17 11.38 30.25 5.06
N ILE A 18 10.05 30.23 5.10
CA ILE A 18 9.23 29.29 5.85
C ILE A 18 8.33 28.50 4.90
N GLY A 19 7.86 27.33 5.33
CA GLY A 19 6.96 26.49 4.54
C GLY A 19 5.62 27.20 4.27
N VAL A 20 4.99 26.86 3.16
CA VAL A 20 3.63 27.34 2.83
C VAL A 20 2.62 26.79 3.85
N GLU A 21 1.53 27.52 4.06
CA GLU A 21 0.44 27.08 4.93
C GLU A 21 -0.15 25.74 4.47
N ALA A 22 -0.34 24.82 5.40
CA ALA A 22 -0.88 23.47 5.15
C ALA A 22 -2.27 23.26 5.77
N GLY A 23 -2.85 24.30 6.39
CA GLY A 23 -4.08 24.20 7.19
C GLY A 23 -3.84 23.54 8.55
N ILE A 24 -4.79 23.69 9.47
CA ILE A 24 -4.70 23.25 10.87
C ILE A 24 -5.56 22.02 11.18
N HIS A 25 -6.36 21.54 10.23
CA HIS A 25 -7.26 20.42 10.47
C HIS A 25 -6.52 19.09 10.39
N ALA A 26 -6.69 18.24 11.40
CA ALA A 26 -6.24 16.87 11.39
C ALA A 26 -7.06 16.03 10.40
N ALA A 27 -6.43 14.99 9.84
CA ALA A 27 -7.13 13.96 9.08
C ALA A 27 -7.95 13.04 10.01
N ALA A 28 -8.93 12.32 9.46
CA ALA A 28 -9.63 11.29 10.20
C ALA A 28 -8.75 10.03 10.35
N ARG A 29 -8.90 9.32 11.48
CA ARG A 29 -8.28 7.99 11.59
C ARG A 29 -9.05 6.99 10.74
N PRO A 30 -8.36 6.05 10.06
CA PRO A 30 -9.03 5.00 9.32
C PRO A 30 -9.85 4.10 10.26
N GLU A 31 -11.00 3.66 9.78
CA GLU A 31 -11.92 2.79 10.49
C GLU A 31 -11.91 1.38 9.90
N ARG A 32 -12.41 0.40 10.66
CA ARG A 32 -12.58 -1.00 10.21
C ARG A 32 -13.81 -1.12 9.32
N ILE A 33 -13.72 -0.58 8.10
CA ILE A 33 -14.79 -0.61 7.10
C ILE A 33 -14.46 -1.56 5.96
N THR A 34 -15.50 -2.00 5.27
CA THR A 34 -15.36 -2.71 3.99
C THR A 34 -15.31 -1.69 2.85
N ILE A 35 -14.33 -1.84 1.95
CA ILE A 35 -14.19 -1.00 0.76
C ILE A 35 -14.39 -1.88 -0.47
N ASP A 36 -15.49 -1.67 -1.18
CA ASP A 36 -15.86 -2.51 -2.31
C ASP A 36 -15.31 -1.97 -3.62
N GLY A 37 -14.66 -2.84 -4.39
CA GLY A 37 -14.16 -2.60 -5.74
C GLY A 37 -14.86 -3.47 -6.78
N ARG A 38 -14.36 -3.46 -7.99
CA ARG A 38 -14.86 -4.28 -9.10
C ARG A 38 -14.31 -5.71 -9.02
N TYR A 39 -13.00 -5.84 -8.89
CA TYR A 39 -12.26 -7.11 -8.92
C TYR A 39 -12.05 -7.65 -7.51
N VAL A 40 -11.82 -6.76 -6.54
CA VAL A 40 -11.58 -7.13 -5.15
C VAL A 40 -12.47 -6.33 -4.20
N ARG A 41 -12.55 -6.82 -2.98
CA ARG A 41 -13.11 -6.13 -1.83
C ARG A 41 -12.07 -6.15 -0.71
N LEU A 42 -11.86 -5.02 -0.07
CA LEU A 42 -11.04 -4.93 1.12
C LEU A 42 -11.95 -5.08 2.33
N GLU A 43 -11.69 -6.09 3.16
CA GLU A 43 -12.40 -6.29 4.43
C GLU A 43 -11.44 -6.09 5.60
N PRO A 44 -11.89 -5.54 6.74
CA PRO A 44 -11.09 -5.59 7.95
C PRO A 44 -10.62 -7.02 8.19
N LEU A 45 -9.33 -7.21 8.46
CA LEU A 45 -8.77 -8.55 8.64
C LEU A 45 -9.46 -9.25 9.81
N ASP A 46 -9.96 -10.45 9.56
CA ASP A 46 -10.65 -11.31 10.52
C ASP A 46 -10.02 -12.71 10.48
N ALA A 47 -9.50 -13.16 11.63
CA ALA A 47 -8.76 -14.42 11.68
C ALA A 47 -9.65 -15.65 11.45
N ILE A 48 -10.94 -15.58 11.82
CA ILE A 48 -11.86 -16.70 11.62
C ILE A 48 -12.21 -16.86 10.13
N LYS A 49 -12.41 -15.73 9.45
CA LYS A 49 -12.85 -15.72 8.06
C LYS A 49 -11.71 -15.95 7.06
N HIS A 50 -10.51 -15.41 7.36
CA HIS A 50 -9.51 -15.22 6.32
C HIS A 50 -8.27 -16.11 6.45
N THR A 51 -8.03 -16.73 7.63
CA THR A 51 -6.78 -17.46 7.89
C THR A 51 -6.53 -18.57 6.88
N ASP A 52 -7.51 -19.44 6.65
CA ASP A 52 -7.33 -20.62 5.80
C ASP A 52 -7.03 -20.26 4.35
N ASP A 53 -7.77 -19.31 3.81
CA ASP A 53 -7.56 -18.82 2.46
C ASP A 53 -6.19 -18.12 2.31
N LEU A 54 -5.82 -17.25 3.25
CA LEU A 54 -4.53 -16.57 3.27
C LEU A 54 -3.36 -17.56 3.41
N TYR A 55 -3.52 -18.61 4.20
CA TYR A 55 -2.50 -19.66 4.32
C TYR A 55 -2.29 -20.34 2.96
N VAL A 56 -3.35 -20.79 2.32
CA VAL A 56 -3.29 -21.42 0.99
C VAL A 56 -2.69 -20.47 -0.03
N ALA A 57 -3.09 -19.20 -0.04
CA ALA A 57 -2.62 -18.21 -1.02
C ALA A 57 -1.13 -17.85 -0.88
N SER A 58 -0.53 -18.01 0.32
CA SER A 58 0.83 -17.53 0.62
C SER A 58 1.84 -18.63 0.96
N HIS A 59 1.43 -19.90 1.07
CA HIS A 59 2.28 -21.02 1.46
C HIS A 59 2.40 -22.13 0.39
N GLY A 60 2.19 -21.79 -0.87
CA GLY A 60 2.51 -22.66 -2.01
C GLY A 60 4.02 -22.81 -2.26
N ASP A 61 4.38 -23.29 -3.45
CA ASP A 61 5.78 -23.52 -3.86
C ASP A 61 6.63 -22.25 -3.83
N ASP A 62 6.03 -21.09 -4.04
CA ASP A 62 6.67 -19.77 -4.04
C ASP A 62 6.66 -19.06 -2.68
N LYS A 63 6.26 -19.73 -1.58
CA LYS A 63 6.18 -19.15 -0.24
C LYS A 63 7.43 -18.38 0.18
N HIS A 64 8.61 -18.90 -0.12
CA HIS A 64 9.86 -18.25 0.25
C HIS A 64 10.07 -16.93 -0.49
N VAL A 65 9.54 -16.79 -1.70
CA VAL A 65 9.57 -15.54 -2.48
C VAL A 65 8.58 -14.52 -1.93
N ILE A 66 7.34 -14.96 -1.62
CA ILE A 66 6.29 -14.11 -1.03
C ILE A 66 6.76 -13.51 0.30
N TRP A 67 7.35 -14.34 1.18
CA TRP A 67 7.78 -13.95 2.52
C TRP A 67 9.19 -13.36 2.60
N GLN A 68 9.93 -13.27 1.47
CA GLN A 68 11.34 -12.87 1.44
C GLN A 68 11.62 -11.54 2.14
N TYR A 69 10.77 -10.54 1.95
CA TYR A 69 10.97 -9.18 2.48
C TYR A 69 9.96 -8.79 3.58
N LEU A 70 9.11 -9.71 3.99
CA LEU A 70 8.24 -9.53 5.15
C LEU A 70 9.05 -9.68 6.45
N PHE A 71 8.51 -9.16 7.54
CA PHE A 71 9.18 -9.21 8.84
C PHE A 71 9.29 -10.64 9.38
N GLU A 72 8.30 -11.48 9.10
CA GLU A 72 8.27 -12.89 9.47
C GLU A 72 8.69 -13.77 8.29
N PRO A 73 9.32 -14.92 8.55
CA PRO A 73 9.51 -15.96 7.55
C PRO A 73 8.18 -16.67 7.24
N PRO A 74 8.10 -17.48 6.18
CA PRO A 74 6.93 -18.33 5.97
C PRO A 74 6.74 -19.28 7.14
N PHE A 75 5.49 -19.50 7.54
CA PHE A 75 5.14 -20.36 8.64
C PHE A 75 5.18 -21.84 8.20
N THR A 76 5.66 -22.71 9.08
CA THR A 76 5.66 -24.15 8.83
C THR A 76 4.41 -24.83 9.36
N ASP A 77 3.75 -24.21 10.32
CA ASP A 77 2.54 -24.69 10.96
C ASP A 77 1.37 -23.73 10.76
N HIS A 78 0.20 -24.28 10.43
CA HIS A 78 -1.02 -23.50 10.22
C HIS A 78 -1.52 -22.84 11.51
N ALA A 79 -1.32 -23.46 12.68
CA ALA A 79 -1.73 -22.87 13.95
C ALA A 79 -0.90 -21.64 14.31
N ASP A 80 0.41 -21.66 14.02
CA ASP A 80 1.29 -20.50 14.20
C ASP A 80 0.91 -19.36 13.25
N PHE A 81 0.56 -19.70 12.01
CA PHE A 81 0.04 -18.71 11.06
C PHE A 81 -1.29 -18.12 11.54
N LYS A 82 -2.21 -18.94 12.04
CA LYS A 82 -3.48 -18.48 12.62
C LYS A 82 -3.24 -17.50 13.76
N ALA A 83 -2.37 -17.85 14.72
CA ALA A 83 -2.01 -16.96 15.82
C ALA A 83 -1.38 -15.64 15.33
N HIS A 84 -0.63 -15.66 14.22
CA HIS A 84 -0.09 -14.48 13.59
C HIS A 84 -1.21 -13.60 12.98
N ILE A 85 -2.18 -14.19 12.28
CA ILE A 85 -3.33 -13.45 11.73
C ILE A 85 -4.22 -12.89 12.85
N GLU A 86 -4.43 -13.62 13.96
CA GLU A 86 -5.16 -13.12 15.13
C GLU A 86 -4.53 -11.84 15.70
N ARG A 87 -3.20 -11.83 15.88
CA ARG A 87 -2.48 -10.62 16.34
C ARG A 87 -2.62 -9.45 15.36
N LYS A 88 -2.54 -9.72 14.05
CA LYS A 88 -2.72 -8.70 13.01
C LYS A 88 -4.15 -8.16 12.99
N ALA A 89 -5.14 -9.00 13.10
CA ALA A 89 -6.55 -8.63 13.13
C ALA A 89 -6.92 -7.74 14.34
N ALA A 90 -6.24 -7.93 15.47
CA ALA A 90 -6.44 -7.13 16.68
C ALA A 90 -5.74 -5.77 16.67
N SER A 91 -4.85 -5.52 15.70
CA SER A 91 -4.05 -4.28 15.64
C SER A 91 -4.84 -3.12 15.03
N ASP A 92 -4.72 -1.92 15.63
CA ASP A 92 -5.31 -0.68 15.10
C ASP A 92 -4.27 0.20 14.34
N ASP A 93 -2.99 -0.04 14.58
CA ASP A 93 -1.88 0.55 13.82
C ASP A 93 -0.67 -0.40 13.90
N PRO A 94 -0.43 -1.17 12.87
CA PRO A 94 -1.07 -1.21 11.53
C PRO A 94 -2.53 -1.71 11.55
N LEU A 95 -3.42 -1.03 10.80
CA LEU A 95 -4.78 -1.48 10.53
C LEU A 95 -4.79 -2.38 9.29
N PHE A 96 -5.11 -3.66 9.47
CA PHE A 96 -5.03 -4.67 8.42
C PHE A 96 -6.35 -4.83 7.65
N TYR A 97 -6.24 -4.93 6.32
CA TYR A 97 -7.33 -5.31 5.41
C TYR A 97 -6.97 -6.60 4.67
N ALA A 98 -7.87 -7.57 4.70
CA ALA A 98 -7.82 -8.73 3.82
C ALA A 98 -8.33 -8.32 2.42
N ILE A 99 -7.69 -8.84 1.39
CA ILE A 99 -8.06 -8.62 -0.01
C ILE A 99 -8.83 -9.84 -0.48
N ILE A 100 -10.13 -9.66 -0.71
CA ILE A 100 -11.03 -10.72 -1.16
C ILE A 100 -11.16 -10.63 -2.68
N ASP A 101 -10.73 -11.64 -3.39
CA ASP A 101 -10.97 -11.77 -4.82
C ASP A 101 -12.46 -12.05 -5.07
N LYS A 102 -13.14 -11.18 -5.79
CA LYS A 102 -14.60 -11.28 -5.99
C LYS A 102 -15.02 -12.43 -6.89
N ALA A 103 -14.11 -12.92 -7.72
CA ALA A 103 -14.41 -14.06 -8.62
C ALA A 103 -14.45 -15.38 -7.84
N SER A 104 -13.53 -15.59 -6.90
CA SER A 104 -13.44 -16.79 -6.09
C SER A 104 -14.11 -16.69 -4.72
N GLY A 105 -14.35 -15.49 -4.23
CA GLY A 105 -14.80 -15.21 -2.87
C GLY A 105 -13.73 -15.43 -1.79
N LYS A 106 -12.47 -15.67 -2.17
CA LYS A 106 -11.39 -16.04 -1.26
C LYS A 106 -10.49 -14.88 -0.88
N ALA A 107 -9.94 -14.91 0.33
CA ALA A 107 -8.90 -14.01 0.74
C ALA A 107 -7.56 -14.38 0.08
N VAL A 108 -7.04 -13.51 -0.77
CA VAL A 108 -5.85 -13.78 -1.60
C VAL A 108 -4.63 -12.95 -1.24
N GLY A 109 -4.75 -12.11 -0.21
CA GLY A 109 -3.69 -11.28 0.32
C GLY A 109 -4.18 -10.36 1.43
N TYR A 110 -3.26 -9.57 1.98
CA TYR A 110 -3.59 -8.47 2.90
C TYR A 110 -2.62 -7.30 2.70
N GLU A 111 -3.06 -6.13 3.13
CA GLU A 111 -2.28 -4.90 3.19
C GLU A 111 -2.75 -4.05 4.37
N THR A 112 -2.01 -3.00 4.72
CA THR A 112 -2.35 -2.17 5.89
C THR A 112 -2.31 -0.70 5.60
N LEU A 113 -3.08 0.06 6.42
CA LEU A 113 -2.79 1.45 6.71
C LEU A 113 -2.02 1.49 8.04
N MET A 114 -0.86 2.13 8.07
CA MET A 114 0.03 2.13 9.24
C MET A 114 0.76 3.45 9.42
N ARG A 115 1.42 3.59 10.57
CA ARG A 115 2.10 4.86 10.93
C ARG A 115 1.16 6.04 10.72
N ILE A 116 -0.02 5.88 11.31
CA ILE A 116 -1.17 6.77 11.13
C ILE A 116 -0.95 8.03 11.94
N ASP A 117 -0.61 9.12 11.27
CA ASP A 117 -0.43 10.44 11.86
C ASP A 117 -1.47 11.44 11.35
N PRO A 118 -2.63 11.53 12.01
CA PRO A 118 -3.68 12.48 11.62
C PRO A 118 -3.25 13.94 11.74
N THR A 119 -2.41 14.27 12.71
CA THR A 119 -1.96 15.64 12.96
C THR A 119 -1.13 16.19 11.81
N HIS A 120 -0.18 15.40 11.32
CA HIS A 120 0.63 15.75 10.16
C HIS A 120 -0.02 15.33 8.84
N ARG A 121 -1.15 14.63 8.91
CA ARG A 121 -1.89 14.08 7.75
C ARG A 121 -0.99 13.19 6.87
N VAL A 122 -0.24 12.31 7.54
CA VAL A 122 0.68 11.34 6.91
C VAL A 122 0.24 9.93 7.27
N ILE A 123 0.22 9.04 6.30
CA ILE A 123 -0.14 7.63 6.48
C ILE A 123 0.65 6.76 5.50
N GLU A 124 0.95 5.53 5.89
CA GLU A 124 1.73 4.59 5.09
C GLU A 124 0.89 3.37 4.71
N VAL A 125 1.03 2.90 3.46
CA VAL A 125 0.64 1.54 3.10
C VAL A 125 1.84 0.61 3.31
N GLY A 126 1.62 -0.50 4.02
CA GLY A 126 2.70 -1.42 4.31
C GLY A 126 2.22 -2.84 4.62
N ASN A 127 3.13 -3.67 5.11
CA ASN A 127 2.85 -5.08 5.41
C ASN A 127 2.10 -5.81 4.27
N ILE A 128 2.44 -5.49 3.03
CA ILE A 128 1.75 -6.00 1.85
C ILE A 128 2.15 -7.45 1.61
N MET A 129 1.21 -8.37 1.80
CA MET A 129 1.35 -9.77 1.47
C MET A 129 0.34 -10.11 0.37
N TYR A 130 0.81 -10.25 -0.86
CA TYR A 130 0.00 -10.66 -2.01
C TYR A 130 0.33 -12.10 -2.37
N GLY A 131 -0.64 -12.99 -2.14
CA GLY A 131 -0.54 -14.38 -2.56
C GLY A 131 -0.46 -14.52 -4.07
N THR A 132 0.01 -15.67 -4.53
CA THR A 132 0.17 -15.96 -5.97
C THR A 132 -1.10 -15.69 -6.79
N PRO A 133 -2.33 -16.02 -6.30
CA PRO A 133 -3.55 -15.73 -7.06
C PRO A 133 -3.82 -14.25 -7.31
N LEU A 134 -3.30 -13.36 -6.44
CA LEU A 134 -3.50 -11.91 -6.56
C LEU A 134 -2.42 -11.24 -7.43
N GLN A 135 -1.20 -11.76 -7.40
CA GLN A 135 -0.06 -11.12 -8.08
C GLN A 135 -0.29 -10.97 -9.58
N LYS A 136 0.08 -9.79 -10.13
CA LYS A 136 -0.03 -9.44 -11.56
C LYS A 136 -1.47 -9.46 -12.11
N THR A 137 -2.48 -9.34 -11.26
CA THR A 137 -3.89 -9.24 -11.64
C THR A 137 -4.39 -7.80 -11.59
N PRO A 138 -5.52 -7.48 -12.23
CA PRO A 138 -6.20 -6.20 -12.03
C PRO A 138 -6.58 -5.96 -10.57
N GLY A 139 -6.95 -7.01 -9.83
CA GLY A 139 -7.28 -6.94 -8.41
C GLY A 139 -6.15 -6.43 -7.54
N ALA A 140 -4.88 -6.81 -7.84
CA ALA A 140 -3.72 -6.28 -7.12
C ALA A 140 -3.53 -4.75 -7.28
N THR A 141 -3.89 -4.23 -8.46
CA THR A 141 -3.85 -2.78 -8.72
C THR A 141 -5.05 -2.09 -8.11
N GLU A 142 -6.23 -2.70 -8.17
CA GLU A 142 -7.45 -2.14 -7.58
C GLU A 142 -7.35 -2.05 -6.05
N ALA A 143 -6.75 -3.02 -5.37
CA ALA A 143 -6.54 -2.96 -3.93
C ALA A 143 -5.80 -1.68 -3.53
N GLN A 144 -4.68 -1.36 -4.18
CA GLN A 144 -3.94 -0.12 -3.95
C GLN A 144 -4.76 1.13 -4.27
N TYR A 145 -5.50 1.13 -5.38
CA TYR A 145 -6.39 2.23 -5.75
C TYR A 145 -7.46 2.48 -4.68
N LEU A 146 -8.08 1.44 -4.15
CA LEU A 146 -9.13 1.54 -3.14
C LEU A 146 -8.60 2.16 -1.83
N LEU A 147 -7.42 1.75 -1.35
CA LEU A 147 -6.81 2.36 -0.17
C LEU A 147 -6.40 3.82 -0.42
N MET A 148 -5.77 4.13 -1.56
CA MET A 148 -5.41 5.51 -1.91
C MET A 148 -6.65 6.42 -1.96
N ARG A 149 -7.73 5.96 -2.60
CA ARG A 149 -8.98 6.70 -2.67
C ARG A 149 -9.55 6.96 -1.28
N TYR A 150 -9.58 5.96 -0.41
CA TYR A 150 -10.05 6.09 0.96
C TYR A 150 -9.21 7.10 1.75
N VAL A 151 -7.89 7.02 1.64
CA VAL A 151 -6.95 7.89 2.36
C VAL A 151 -7.08 9.35 1.91
N PHE A 152 -7.11 9.62 0.61
CA PHE A 152 -7.12 10.99 0.12
C PHE A 152 -8.52 11.62 0.14
N GLU A 153 -9.56 10.87 -0.25
CA GLU A 153 -10.90 11.46 -0.47
C GLU A 153 -11.81 11.37 0.76
N THR A 154 -11.65 10.34 1.58
CA THR A 154 -12.50 10.15 2.78
C THR A 154 -11.83 10.64 4.04
N LEU A 155 -10.55 10.29 4.23
CA LEU A 155 -9.83 10.59 5.47
C LEU A 155 -9.12 11.94 5.44
N GLY A 156 -8.81 12.51 4.26
CA GLY A 156 -8.21 13.84 4.11
C GLY A 156 -6.70 13.90 4.42
N TYR A 157 -5.99 12.80 4.21
CA TYR A 157 -4.51 12.81 4.32
C TYR A 157 -3.89 13.57 3.15
N ARG A 158 -2.74 14.23 3.41
CA ARG A 158 -2.00 14.98 2.39
C ARG A 158 -0.82 14.22 1.84
N ARG A 159 -0.40 13.13 2.53
CA ARG A 159 0.77 12.33 2.15
C ARG A 159 0.49 10.85 2.41
N TYR A 160 0.65 10.05 1.37
CA TYR A 160 0.55 8.59 1.39
C TYR A 160 1.91 7.99 1.09
N GLU A 161 2.45 7.19 2.02
CA GLU A 161 3.80 6.68 1.96
C GLU A 161 3.85 5.21 1.58
N TRP A 162 4.95 4.84 0.91
CA TRP A 162 5.33 3.46 0.64
C TRP A 162 6.79 3.28 1.01
N LYS A 163 7.10 2.27 1.84
CA LYS A 163 8.47 1.96 2.26
C LYS A 163 8.76 0.48 2.03
N CYS A 164 9.91 0.19 1.45
CA CYS A 164 10.32 -1.19 1.25
C CYS A 164 11.83 -1.36 1.47
N ASN A 165 12.27 -2.61 1.67
CA ASN A 165 13.69 -2.91 1.62
C ASN A 165 14.25 -2.46 0.26
N SER A 166 15.38 -1.73 0.25
CA SER A 166 15.99 -1.20 -0.97
C SER A 166 16.37 -2.30 -1.98
N LEU A 167 16.56 -3.53 -1.50
CA LEU A 167 16.83 -4.71 -2.32
C LEU A 167 15.56 -5.35 -2.90
N ASN A 168 14.37 -4.95 -2.44
CA ASN A 168 13.10 -5.47 -2.94
C ASN A 168 12.72 -4.82 -4.28
N ALA A 169 13.39 -5.24 -5.34
CA ALA A 169 13.16 -4.70 -6.68
C ALA A 169 11.69 -4.84 -7.16
N PRO A 170 10.96 -5.95 -6.91
CA PRO A 170 9.53 -6.03 -7.21
C PRO A 170 8.70 -4.93 -6.54
N SER A 171 8.91 -4.68 -5.24
CA SER A 171 8.18 -3.64 -4.49
C SER A 171 8.51 -2.24 -4.98
N ARG A 172 9.77 -1.96 -5.29
CA ARG A 172 10.19 -0.68 -5.87
C ARG A 172 9.53 -0.42 -7.22
N ARG A 173 9.53 -1.42 -8.12
CA ARG A 173 8.80 -1.30 -9.41
C ARG A 173 7.30 -1.13 -9.24
N ALA A 174 6.70 -1.73 -8.20
CA ALA A 174 5.29 -1.54 -7.91
C ALA A 174 5.01 -0.09 -7.48
N ALA A 175 5.81 0.46 -6.57
CA ALA A 175 5.69 1.87 -6.15
C ALA A 175 5.81 2.82 -7.34
N ASP A 176 6.85 2.66 -8.16
CA ASP A 176 7.06 3.46 -9.39
C ASP A 176 5.85 3.35 -10.34
N ARG A 177 5.37 2.11 -10.57
CA ARG A 177 4.20 1.86 -11.43
C ARG A 177 2.94 2.52 -10.89
N PHE A 178 2.70 2.50 -9.58
CA PHE A 178 1.53 3.12 -8.94
C PHE A 178 1.64 4.65 -8.87
N GLY A 179 2.77 5.22 -9.23
CA GLY A 179 2.97 6.66 -9.33
C GLY A 179 3.53 7.31 -8.08
N PHE A 180 4.09 6.51 -7.18
CA PHE A 180 4.85 7.06 -6.06
C PHE A 180 6.15 7.69 -6.55
N THR A 181 6.49 8.82 -5.96
CA THR A 181 7.78 9.50 -6.15
C THR A 181 8.82 8.91 -5.21
N PHE A 182 9.97 8.48 -5.75
CA PHE A 182 11.12 8.03 -4.94
C PHE A 182 11.78 9.22 -4.26
N GLU A 183 11.97 9.17 -2.93
CA GLU A 183 12.54 10.26 -2.14
C GLU A 183 13.95 9.97 -1.64
N GLY A 184 14.34 8.71 -1.54
CA GLY A 184 15.69 8.35 -1.12
C GLY A 184 15.82 7.00 -0.44
N ILE A 185 17.04 6.70 0.01
CA ILE A 185 17.37 5.48 0.75
C ILE A 185 17.82 5.87 2.16
N PHE A 186 17.12 5.38 3.17
CA PHE A 186 17.60 5.42 4.55
C PHE A 186 18.56 4.25 4.77
N ARG A 187 19.85 4.56 4.87
CA ARG A 187 20.89 3.56 5.06
C ARG A 187 20.87 3.03 6.48
N GLN A 188 21.05 1.71 6.65
CA GLN A 188 21.06 1.01 7.95
C GLN A 188 19.83 1.36 8.82
N HIS A 189 18.66 1.52 8.17
CA HIS A 189 17.45 2.01 8.83
C HIS A 189 16.89 1.01 9.85
N MET A 190 16.98 -0.27 9.55
CA MET A 190 16.39 -1.33 10.38
C MET A 190 17.26 -2.59 10.36
N MET A 191 17.07 -3.43 11.37
CA MET A 191 17.46 -4.83 11.34
C MET A 191 16.22 -5.71 11.25
N VAL A 192 16.17 -6.59 10.24
CA VAL A 192 15.08 -7.54 10.04
C VAL A 192 15.66 -8.93 9.96
N ARG A 193 15.23 -9.83 10.83
CA ARG A 193 15.75 -11.21 10.90
C ARG A 193 17.29 -11.25 10.94
N ALA A 194 17.87 -10.45 11.84
CA ALA A 194 19.31 -10.27 12.03
C ALA A 194 20.09 -9.77 10.79
N ARG A 195 19.41 -9.21 9.79
CA ARG A 195 20.04 -8.65 8.59
C ARG A 195 19.80 -7.16 8.50
N ASN A 196 20.76 -6.42 7.94
CA ASN A 196 20.61 -5.01 7.63
C ASN A 196 19.47 -4.80 6.61
N ARG A 197 18.70 -3.77 6.83
CA ARG A 197 17.70 -3.27 5.90
C ARG A 197 17.89 -1.78 5.66
N ASP A 198 18.44 -1.44 4.51
CA ASP A 198 18.30 -0.09 3.95
C ASP A 198 16.89 0.05 3.38
N THR A 199 16.23 1.17 3.67
CA THR A 199 14.83 1.35 3.30
C THR A 199 14.69 2.41 2.20
N ALA A 200 14.09 2.02 1.09
CA ALA A 200 13.66 2.93 0.04
C ALA A 200 12.33 3.59 0.44
N TRP A 201 12.29 4.92 0.34
CA TRP A 201 11.16 5.76 0.69
C TRP A 201 10.51 6.33 -0.56
N TYR A 202 9.18 6.30 -0.58
CA TYR A 202 8.34 6.77 -1.66
C TYR A 202 7.10 7.46 -1.09
N SER A 203 6.54 8.41 -1.84
CA SER A 203 5.28 9.07 -1.48
C SER A 203 4.42 9.43 -2.70
N ILE A 204 3.13 9.61 -2.44
CA ILE A 204 2.18 10.35 -3.27
C ILE A 204 1.59 11.46 -2.41
N LEU A 205 1.47 12.67 -2.96
CA LEU A 205 0.85 13.80 -2.30
C LEU A 205 -0.60 14.00 -2.75
N ASP A 206 -1.40 14.65 -1.89
CA ASP A 206 -2.79 15.00 -2.21
C ASP A 206 -2.93 15.82 -3.50
N THR A 207 -1.96 16.68 -3.78
CA THR A 207 -1.88 17.47 -5.02
C THR A 207 -1.61 16.62 -6.27
N GLU A 208 -1.01 15.44 -6.12
CA GLU A 208 -0.72 14.50 -7.20
C GLU A 208 -1.87 13.50 -7.41
N TRP A 209 -2.70 13.28 -6.37
CA TRP A 209 -3.76 12.28 -6.37
C TRP A 209 -4.75 12.41 -7.53
N PRO A 210 -5.27 13.59 -7.91
CA PRO A 210 -6.25 13.69 -9.01
C PRO A 210 -5.74 13.09 -10.31
N LYS A 211 -4.46 13.29 -10.64
CA LYS A 211 -3.83 12.71 -11.83
C LYS A 211 -3.68 11.19 -11.71
N GLN A 212 -3.23 10.71 -10.54
CA GLN A 212 -3.09 9.27 -10.30
C GLN A 212 -4.45 8.57 -10.31
N LYS A 213 -5.47 9.15 -9.68
CA LYS A 213 -6.85 8.65 -9.69
C LYS A 213 -7.34 8.43 -11.13
N HIS A 214 -7.22 9.47 -11.97
CA HIS A 214 -7.62 9.37 -13.38
C HIS A 214 -6.93 8.19 -14.09
N ALA A 215 -5.63 8.02 -13.89
CA ALA A 215 -4.87 6.94 -14.49
C ALA A 215 -5.34 5.57 -13.99
N PHE A 216 -5.59 5.41 -12.68
CA PHE A 216 -6.12 4.17 -12.12
C PHE A 216 -7.50 3.83 -12.65
N GLU A 217 -8.43 4.79 -12.68
CA GLU A 217 -9.80 4.58 -13.17
C GLU A 217 -9.82 4.19 -14.64
N ALA A 218 -9.02 4.88 -15.47
CA ALA A 218 -8.89 4.57 -16.88
C ALA A 218 -8.24 3.19 -17.12
N TRP A 219 -7.23 2.82 -16.30
CA TRP A 219 -6.58 1.52 -16.41
C TRP A 219 -7.49 0.38 -15.96
N LEU A 220 -8.26 0.57 -14.87
CA LEU A 220 -9.18 -0.43 -14.31
C LEU A 220 -10.47 -0.60 -15.13
N ASP A 221 -10.71 0.24 -16.12
CA ASP A 221 -11.87 0.06 -17.02
C ASP A 221 -11.77 -1.29 -17.75
N PRO A 222 -12.82 -2.12 -17.74
CA PRO A 222 -12.81 -3.41 -18.43
C PRO A 222 -12.43 -3.33 -19.91
N ARG A 223 -12.69 -2.22 -20.57
CA ARG A 223 -12.31 -1.95 -21.97
C ARG A 223 -10.79 -1.90 -22.18
N ASN A 224 -10.02 -1.73 -21.11
CA ASN A 224 -8.56 -1.79 -21.17
C ASN A 224 -8.02 -3.23 -21.14
N PHE A 225 -8.87 -4.22 -21.08
CA PHE A 225 -8.49 -5.64 -21.09
C PHE A 225 -9.09 -6.36 -22.28
N ASN A 226 -8.27 -7.16 -22.96
CA ASN A 226 -8.74 -8.00 -24.05
C ASN A 226 -9.49 -9.25 -23.52
N SER A 227 -10.01 -10.08 -24.44
CA SER A 227 -10.74 -11.31 -24.10
C SER A 227 -9.91 -12.36 -23.31
N GLN A 228 -8.58 -12.20 -23.27
CA GLN A 228 -7.67 -13.05 -22.48
C GLN A 228 -7.31 -12.39 -21.11
N GLY A 229 -7.95 -11.29 -20.76
CA GLY A 229 -7.67 -10.54 -19.52
C GLY A 229 -6.34 -9.77 -19.53
N ARG A 230 -5.69 -9.59 -20.69
CA ARG A 230 -4.44 -8.84 -20.81
C ARG A 230 -4.73 -7.36 -21.04
N GLN A 231 -4.03 -6.49 -20.30
CA GLN A 231 -4.13 -5.03 -20.48
C GLN A 231 -3.76 -4.63 -21.91
N ILE A 232 -4.50 -3.68 -22.48
CA ILE A 232 -4.24 -3.06 -23.78
C ILE A 232 -3.23 -1.92 -23.63
N LYS A 233 -3.45 -1.04 -22.63
CA LYS A 233 -2.55 0.04 -22.23
C LYS A 233 -2.04 -0.19 -20.84
N ARG A 234 -0.80 0.25 -20.57
CA ARG A 234 -0.21 0.19 -19.24
C ARG A 234 -0.75 1.34 -18.37
N LEU A 235 -0.61 1.22 -17.05
CA LEU A 235 -1.03 2.28 -16.13
C LEU A 235 -0.29 3.60 -16.40
N GLU A 236 1.00 3.52 -16.73
CA GLU A 236 1.81 4.70 -17.08
C GLU A 236 1.36 5.42 -18.34
N ASP A 237 0.66 4.76 -19.26
CA ASP A 237 0.15 5.36 -20.51
C ASP A 237 -1.06 6.28 -20.27
N PHE A 238 -1.60 6.30 -19.07
CA PHE A 238 -2.73 7.13 -18.65
C PHE A 238 -2.32 8.30 -17.71
N LYS A 239 -1.03 8.42 -17.38
CA LYS A 239 -0.50 9.45 -16.47
C LYS A 239 -0.14 10.75 -17.18
#